data_a00cf6914455d4bccf0dd99dc7fef4da
#
_entry.id   a00cf6914455d4bccf0dd99dc7fef4da
#
_cell.length_a   1.000
_cell.length_b   1.000
_cell.length_c   1.000
_cell.angle_alpha   90.00
_cell.angle_beta   90.00
_cell.angle_gamma   90.00
#
_symmetry.space_group_name_H-M   'P 1'
#
loop_
_entity.id
_entity.type
_entity.pdbx_description
1 polymer ?
#
loop_
_entity_poly.entity_id
_entity_poly.type
_entity_poly.pdbx_seq_one_letter_code
_entity_poly.pdbx_strand_id
1 'polypeptide(L)'
;MADTNERTPLLKVEHLSKEFPAESGMFAKRFSKRVVSAVNDISFEIYPGETFGLVGESGCGKSTTGRTIMRLTKPTAGKVFFQGKDVAEMSKHEIKDMRREMQFIFQDPYASLNPRMTIGEIVSEPMTIHGVGTKEERIERVRELLDVVGLNPEHINRYPHEFSGGQRQRVGIARAFALKPKLIICDEPVSALDVSIQAQVLNLLKELQDKFGTAYLFIAHDLSVVQHISDRVAVMYLGKMVEISDWKTLYSEPHHPYTQSLLSAVPVPDPDIQKTRKRIILAGDPPSPLDPPTGCRFHTRCPIAQGICSEKLPEFKEVAPGHCCACHFAEPFPIKESHIDL
;
A
#
# COMPACT_ATOMS: atom_id res chain seq x y z
N MET A 1 -16.65 -10.90 -28.18
CA MET A 1 -16.41 -9.45 -28.26
C MET A 1 -16.66 -8.95 -26.85
N ALA A 2 -15.61 -8.84 -26.04
CA ALA A 2 -15.72 -8.32 -24.68
C ALA A 2 -15.70 -6.80 -24.76
N ASP A 3 -16.77 -6.19 -24.28
CA ASP A 3 -16.90 -4.74 -24.08
C ASP A 3 -15.70 -4.24 -23.25
N THR A 4 -14.76 -3.57 -23.89
CA THR A 4 -13.80 -2.71 -23.21
C THR A 4 -14.55 -1.47 -22.74
N ASN A 5 -15.36 -1.67 -21.69
CA ASN A 5 -15.91 -0.55 -20.94
C ASN A 5 -14.69 0.19 -20.35
N GLU A 6 -14.37 1.38 -20.85
CA GLU A 6 -13.35 2.26 -20.30
C GLU A 6 -13.75 2.64 -18.87
N ARG A 7 -13.33 1.81 -17.91
CA ARG A 7 -13.56 2.10 -16.50
C ARG A 7 -12.75 3.33 -16.14
N THR A 8 -13.41 4.40 -15.76
CA THR A 8 -12.73 5.61 -15.28
C THR A 8 -12.03 5.31 -13.96
N PRO A 9 -10.73 5.54 -13.83
CA PRO A 9 -10.00 5.29 -12.59
C PRO A 9 -10.46 6.24 -11.47
N LEU A 10 -10.61 5.69 -10.27
CA LEU A 10 -10.90 6.47 -9.06
C LEU A 10 -9.66 7.29 -8.64
N LEU A 11 -8.49 6.65 -8.70
CA LEU A 11 -7.18 7.25 -8.47
C LEU A 11 -6.28 6.98 -9.67
N LYS A 12 -5.62 8.03 -10.19
CA LYS A 12 -4.58 7.91 -11.21
C LYS A 12 -3.31 8.60 -10.72
N VAL A 13 -2.20 7.89 -10.76
CA VAL A 13 -0.88 8.37 -10.40
C VAL A 13 -0.03 8.39 -11.66
N GLU A 14 0.55 9.54 -12.00
CA GLU A 14 1.35 9.74 -13.20
C GLU A 14 2.74 10.29 -12.84
N HIS A 15 3.78 9.53 -13.16
CA HIS A 15 5.18 9.92 -13.01
C HIS A 15 5.54 10.47 -11.62
N LEU A 16 4.88 9.94 -10.56
CA LEU A 16 5.01 10.42 -9.21
C LEU A 16 6.44 10.23 -8.69
N SER A 17 7.03 11.31 -8.21
CA SER A 17 8.34 11.31 -7.57
C SER A 17 8.30 12.08 -6.25
N LYS A 18 9.03 11.54 -5.26
CA LYS A 18 9.21 12.19 -3.96
C LYS A 18 10.64 12.05 -3.48
N GLU A 19 11.26 13.19 -3.25
CA GLU A 19 12.61 13.32 -2.73
C GLU A 19 12.59 14.01 -1.36
N PHE A 20 13.51 13.59 -0.50
CA PHE A 20 13.76 14.21 0.79
C PHE A 20 15.22 14.67 0.88
N PRO A 21 15.52 15.83 1.48
CA PRO A 21 16.89 16.21 1.79
C PRO A 21 17.55 15.16 2.70
N ALA A 22 18.77 14.77 2.39
CA ALA A 22 19.47 13.70 3.11
C ALA A 22 19.91 14.04 4.52
N GLU A 23 20.07 15.35 4.85
CA GLU A 23 20.45 15.82 6.18
C GLU A 23 19.86 17.19 6.53
N SER A 24 19.43 17.34 7.77
CA SER A 24 19.06 18.58 8.43
C SER A 24 20.10 18.95 9.49
N GLY A 25 21.33 19.30 9.08
CA GLY A 25 22.35 19.83 9.99
C GLY A 25 22.66 21.30 9.67
N MET A 26 22.97 22.10 10.71
CA MET A 26 23.26 23.56 10.56
C MET A 26 24.42 23.85 9.60
N PHE A 27 25.27 22.86 9.29
CA PHE A 27 26.40 22.91 8.35
C PHE A 27 26.14 22.25 6.99
N ALA A 28 25.07 21.48 6.82
CA ALA A 28 24.76 20.74 5.59
C ALA A 28 24.37 21.64 4.40
N LYS A 29 23.92 22.87 4.67
CA LYS A 29 23.51 23.85 3.64
C LYS A 29 24.64 24.25 2.66
N ARG A 30 25.89 23.90 2.94
CA ARG A 30 27.05 24.42 2.18
C ARG A 30 27.76 23.40 1.30
N PHE A 31 27.57 22.06 1.47
CA PHE A 31 28.49 21.10 0.84
C PHE A 31 27.91 19.87 0.09
N SER A 32 26.63 19.51 0.20
CA SER A 32 26.04 18.51 -0.72
C SER A 32 24.52 18.57 -0.77
N LYS A 33 23.94 18.69 -1.97
CA LYS A 33 22.50 18.47 -2.25
C LYS A 33 22.21 16.95 -2.32
N ARG A 34 22.62 16.17 -1.32
CA ARG A 34 22.24 14.75 -1.31
C ARG A 34 20.77 14.65 -0.99
N VAL A 35 20.02 13.95 -1.83
CA VAL A 35 18.59 13.70 -1.67
C VAL A 35 18.33 12.20 -1.62
N VAL A 36 17.38 11.79 -0.78
CA VAL A 36 16.82 10.44 -0.79
C VAL A 36 15.67 10.43 -1.77
N SER A 37 15.80 9.73 -2.88
CA SER A 37 14.71 9.53 -3.83
C SER A 37 13.82 8.37 -3.35
N ALA A 38 12.89 8.69 -2.43
CA ALA A 38 12.02 7.69 -1.80
C ALA A 38 10.98 7.12 -2.77
N VAL A 39 10.48 7.95 -3.70
CA VAL A 39 9.60 7.54 -4.81
C VAL A 39 10.17 8.15 -6.07
N ASN A 40 10.30 7.37 -7.13
CA ASN A 40 10.97 7.78 -8.35
C ASN A 40 10.20 7.32 -9.58
N ASP A 41 9.43 8.25 -10.16
CA ASP A 41 8.77 8.05 -11.44
C ASP A 41 7.89 6.79 -11.48
N ILE A 42 6.86 6.75 -10.61
CA ILE A 42 5.90 5.65 -10.58
C ILE A 42 4.56 6.08 -11.17
N SER A 43 3.92 5.17 -11.90
CA SER A 43 2.60 5.39 -12.51
C SER A 43 1.73 4.16 -12.32
N PHE A 44 0.48 4.36 -11.89
CA PHE A 44 -0.53 3.31 -11.76
C PHE A 44 -1.92 3.91 -11.57
N GLU A 45 -2.95 3.08 -11.70
CA GLU A 45 -4.35 3.44 -11.53
C GLU A 45 -5.03 2.49 -10.55
N ILE A 46 -6.04 3.01 -9.82
CA ILE A 46 -6.93 2.23 -8.96
C ILE A 46 -8.36 2.51 -9.38
N TYR A 47 -9.16 1.48 -9.55
CA TYR A 47 -10.54 1.56 -9.96
C TYR A 47 -11.51 1.49 -8.76
N PRO A 48 -12.77 1.97 -8.92
CA PRO A 48 -13.78 1.86 -7.85
C PRO A 48 -13.97 0.41 -7.41
N GLY A 49 -13.93 0.18 -6.08
CA GLY A 49 -14.10 -1.15 -5.47
C GLY A 49 -12.90 -2.09 -5.62
N GLU A 50 -11.81 -1.65 -6.27
CA GLU A 50 -10.59 -2.43 -6.44
C GLU A 50 -9.70 -2.38 -5.20
N THR A 51 -9.05 -3.50 -4.87
CA THR A 51 -7.90 -3.54 -3.97
C THR A 51 -6.61 -3.62 -4.78
N PHE A 52 -5.83 -2.54 -4.77
CA PHE A 52 -4.52 -2.47 -5.39
C PHE A 52 -3.43 -2.68 -4.33
N GLY A 53 -2.74 -3.81 -4.38
CA GLY A 53 -1.63 -4.15 -3.49
C GLY A 53 -0.34 -3.44 -3.90
N LEU A 54 0.39 -2.87 -2.94
CA LEU A 54 1.72 -2.30 -3.15
C LEU A 54 2.71 -2.98 -2.20
N VAL A 55 3.61 -3.79 -2.76
CA VAL A 55 4.54 -4.62 -1.97
C VAL A 55 6.00 -4.31 -2.26
N GLY A 56 6.88 -4.72 -1.36
CA GLY A 56 8.34 -4.58 -1.47
C GLY A 56 9.01 -4.52 -0.11
N GLU A 57 10.35 -4.58 -0.09
CA GLU A 57 11.15 -4.52 1.14
C GLU A 57 10.89 -3.24 1.95
N SER A 58 11.15 -3.28 3.27
CA SER A 58 11.05 -2.10 4.12
C SER A 58 11.96 -0.97 3.62
N GLY A 59 11.46 0.27 3.66
CA GLY A 59 12.21 1.44 3.17
C GLY A 59 12.21 1.64 1.66
N CYS A 60 11.55 0.79 0.84
CA CYS A 60 11.52 0.97 -0.62
C CYS A 60 10.62 2.11 -1.13
N GLY A 61 9.87 2.80 -0.25
CA GLY A 61 9.07 3.98 -0.60
C GLY A 61 7.55 3.82 -0.55
N LYS A 62 7.01 2.65 -0.19
CA LYS A 62 5.56 2.35 -0.16
C LYS A 62 4.73 3.33 0.68
N SER A 63 5.07 3.50 1.95
CA SER A 63 4.38 4.42 2.86
C SER A 63 4.52 5.88 2.40
N THR A 64 5.67 6.23 1.80
CA THR A 64 5.87 7.55 1.20
C THR A 64 4.93 7.76 0.02
N THR A 65 4.71 6.75 -0.81
CA THR A 65 3.74 6.79 -1.92
C THR A 65 2.34 7.09 -1.39
N GLY A 66 1.84 6.34 -0.42
CA GLY A 66 0.53 6.56 0.18
C GLY A 66 0.36 7.97 0.79
N ARG A 67 1.36 8.43 1.55
CA ARG A 67 1.36 9.78 2.15
C ARG A 67 1.42 10.88 1.11
N THR A 68 2.10 10.67 -0.01
CA THR A 68 2.19 11.64 -1.10
C THR A 68 0.87 11.72 -1.87
N ILE A 69 0.20 10.60 -2.14
CA ILE A 69 -1.13 10.53 -2.75
C ILE A 69 -2.15 11.31 -1.92
N MET A 70 -2.17 11.11 -0.59
CA MET A 70 -3.06 11.81 0.33
C MET A 70 -2.70 13.30 0.50
N ARG A 71 -1.60 13.76 -0.14
CA ARG A 71 -1.02 15.10 0.06
C ARG A 71 -0.74 15.43 1.54
N LEU A 72 -0.34 14.42 2.32
CA LEU A 72 0.30 14.61 3.63
C LEU A 72 1.74 15.08 3.44
N THR A 73 2.35 14.68 2.34
CA THR A 73 3.65 15.10 1.86
C THR A 73 3.52 15.58 0.42
N LYS A 74 4.05 16.75 0.08
CA LYS A 74 3.97 17.28 -1.30
C LYS A 74 4.84 16.43 -2.23
N PRO A 75 4.38 16.09 -3.45
CA PRO A 75 5.22 15.46 -4.46
C PRO A 75 6.36 16.39 -4.87
N THR A 76 7.48 15.82 -5.32
CA THR A 76 8.59 16.57 -5.93
C THR A 76 8.34 16.74 -7.43
N ALA A 77 7.77 15.73 -8.08
CA ALA A 77 7.35 15.75 -9.48
C ALA A 77 6.20 14.76 -9.70
N GLY A 78 5.58 14.83 -10.88
CA GLY A 78 4.46 13.99 -11.26
C GLY A 78 3.12 14.52 -10.77
N LYS A 79 2.06 13.78 -11.04
CA LYS A 79 0.67 14.16 -10.77
C LYS A 79 -0.10 13.04 -10.10
N VAL A 80 -1.06 13.42 -9.29
CA VAL A 80 -2.03 12.51 -8.67
C VAL A 80 -3.42 13.04 -8.97
N PHE A 81 -4.24 12.25 -9.63
CA PHE A 81 -5.64 12.58 -9.92
C PHE A 81 -6.55 11.73 -9.05
N PHE A 82 -7.43 12.36 -8.31
CA PHE A 82 -8.52 11.69 -7.60
C PHE A 82 -9.86 12.11 -8.20
N GLN A 83 -10.63 11.14 -8.70
CA GLN A 83 -11.87 11.38 -9.44
C GLN A 83 -11.66 12.40 -10.58
N GLY A 84 -10.55 12.28 -11.32
CA GLY A 84 -10.20 13.14 -12.44
C GLY A 84 -9.66 14.53 -12.09
N LYS A 85 -9.59 14.91 -10.80
CA LYS A 85 -9.05 16.22 -10.37
C LYS A 85 -7.60 16.07 -9.91
N ASP A 86 -6.71 16.93 -10.39
CA ASP A 86 -5.32 16.97 -9.96
C ASP A 86 -5.22 17.45 -8.50
N VAL A 87 -4.76 16.56 -7.63
CA VAL A 87 -4.62 16.81 -6.18
C VAL A 87 -3.63 17.96 -5.90
N ALA A 88 -2.64 18.18 -6.78
CA ALA A 88 -1.66 19.27 -6.61
C ALA A 88 -2.28 20.65 -6.80
N GLU A 89 -3.30 20.76 -7.66
CA GLU A 89 -3.99 22.02 -7.99
C GLU A 89 -5.14 22.35 -7.02
N MET A 90 -5.54 21.39 -6.18
CA MET A 90 -6.64 21.58 -5.23
C MET A 90 -6.35 22.68 -4.20
N SER A 91 -7.32 23.54 -3.98
CA SER A 91 -7.36 24.49 -2.86
C SER A 91 -7.42 23.77 -1.51
N LYS A 92 -7.21 24.50 -0.41
CA LYS A 92 -7.32 23.94 0.95
C LYS A 92 -8.71 23.35 1.23
N HIS A 93 -9.76 23.95 0.68
CA HIS A 93 -11.14 23.48 0.85
C HIS A 93 -11.35 22.15 0.08
N GLU A 94 -10.95 22.10 -1.19
CA GLU A 94 -11.06 20.89 -2.01
C GLU A 94 -10.23 19.72 -1.44
N ILE A 95 -9.05 19.99 -0.86
CA ILE A 95 -8.29 18.97 -0.13
C ILE A 95 -9.05 18.44 1.08
N LYS A 96 -9.74 19.33 1.81
CA LYS A 96 -10.58 18.90 2.92
C LYS A 96 -11.71 17.99 2.42
N ASP A 97 -12.36 18.35 1.33
CA ASP A 97 -13.43 17.54 0.72
C ASP A 97 -12.89 16.21 0.18
N MET A 98 -11.74 16.24 -0.52
CA MET A 98 -11.05 15.02 -0.97
C MET A 98 -10.76 14.07 0.20
N ARG A 99 -10.26 14.61 1.33
CA ARG A 99 -9.98 13.80 2.54
C ARG A 99 -11.21 13.24 3.22
N ARG A 100 -12.41 13.74 2.93
CA ARG A 100 -13.67 13.11 3.32
C ARG A 100 -13.89 11.80 2.55
N GLU A 101 -13.50 11.77 1.28
CA GLU A 101 -13.70 10.63 0.38
C GLU A 101 -12.47 9.70 0.29
N MET A 102 -11.31 10.16 0.77
CA MET A 102 -10.07 9.39 0.85
C MET A 102 -9.57 9.36 2.28
N GLN A 103 -9.45 8.17 2.87
CA GLN A 103 -9.05 7.99 4.26
C GLN A 103 -7.75 7.18 4.38
N PHE A 104 -7.18 7.14 5.58
CA PHE A 104 -5.89 6.50 5.83
C PHE A 104 -5.97 5.60 7.08
N ILE A 105 -5.51 4.36 6.96
CA ILE A 105 -5.27 3.44 8.08
C ILE A 105 -3.75 3.34 8.25
N PHE A 106 -3.25 3.74 9.42
CA PHE A 106 -1.83 3.82 9.72
C PHE A 106 -1.26 2.48 10.21
N GLN A 107 0.04 2.29 10.01
CA GLN A 107 0.80 1.10 10.37
C GLN A 107 0.78 0.80 11.89
N ASP A 108 0.92 1.82 12.72
CA ASP A 108 0.96 1.67 14.17
C ASP A 108 -0.41 2.00 14.79
N PRO A 109 -1.16 1.00 15.27
CA PRO A 109 -2.45 1.24 15.91
C PRO A 109 -2.32 1.99 17.25
N TYR A 110 -1.16 1.95 17.90
CA TYR A 110 -0.91 2.67 19.14
C TYR A 110 -0.68 4.16 18.90
N ALA A 111 0.19 4.51 17.97
CA ALA A 111 0.49 5.90 17.63
C ALA A 111 -0.64 6.61 16.88
N SER A 112 -1.53 5.84 16.22
CA SER A 112 -2.62 6.39 15.41
C SER A 112 -3.84 6.87 16.21
N LEU A 113 -3.99 6.45 17.45
CA LEU A 113 -5.12 6.80 18.33
C LEU A 113 -4.65 7.75 19.44
N ASN A 114 -5.35 8.86 19.62
CA ASN A 114 -5.04 9.79 20.71
C ASN A 114 -5.40 9.12 22.07
N PRO A 115 -4.43 8.84 22.96
CA PRO A 115 -4.67 8.12 24.21
C PRO A 115 -5.53 8.88 25.22
N ARG A 116 -5.77 10.19 25.01
CA ARG A 116 -6.58 11.05 25.87
C ARG A 116 -8.04 11.15 25.44
N MET A 117 -8.39 10.58 24.29
CA MET A 117 -9.74 10.56 23.74
C MET A 117 -10.39 9.20 23.99
N THR A 118 -11.70 9.19 24.21
CA THR A 118 -12.48 7.95 24.23
C THR A 118 -12.60 7.36 22.82
N ILE A 119 -12.96 6.08 22.75
CA ILE A 119 -13.18 5.40 21.45
C ILE A 119 -14.27 6.12 20.64
N GLY A 120 -15.33 6.56 21.30
CA GLY A 120 -16.40 7.32 20.66
C GLY A 120 -15.93 8.64 20.07
N GLU A 121 -15.09 9.38 20.79
CA GLU A 121 -14.50 10.62 20.29
C GLU A 121 -13.59 10.36 19.11
N ILE A 122 -12.72 9.34 19.16
CA ILE A 122 -11.79 8.97 18.09
C ILE A 122 -12.53 8.60 16.81
N VAL A 123 -13.54 7.73 16.89
CA VAL A 123 -14.30 7.27 15.71
C VAL A 123 -15.18 8.38 15.16
N SER A 124 -15.74 9.27 16.01
CA SER A 124 -16.56 10.41 15.58
C SER A 124 -15.73 11.63 15.11
N GLU A 125 -14.43 11.70 15.39
CA GLU A 125 -13.60 12.86 15.08
C GLU A 125 -13.65 13.27 13.60
N PRO A 126 -13.53 12.35 12.61
CA PRO A 126 -13.66 12.73 11.19
C PRO A 126 -15.01 13.36 10.88
N MET A 127 -16.11 12.84 11.42
CA MET A 127 -17.46 13.43 11.23
C MET A 127 -17.55 14.82 11.84
N THR A 128 -16.91 15.04 12.98
CA THR A 128 -16.85 16.35 13.65
C THR A 128 -16.07 17.36 12.82
N ILE A 129 -14.89 17.00 12.33
CA ILE A 129 -14.02 17.87 11.50
C ILE A 129 -14.72 18.28 10.21
N HIS A 130 -15.48 17.37 9.60
CA HIS A 130 -16.19 17.62 8.34
C HIS A 130 -17.62 18.13 8.52
N GLY A 131 -18.09 18.33 9.76
CA GLY A 131 -19.43 18.84 10.04
C GLY A 131 -20.56 17.91 9.62
N VAL A 132 -20.34 16.58 9.65
CA VAL A 132 -21.32 15.57 9.25
C VAL A 132 -22.17 15.16 10.46
N GLY A 133 -23.49 15.27 10.34
CA GLY A 133 -24.46 14.85 11.33
C GLY A 133 -24.49 15.68 12.62
N THR A 134 -25.55 15.49 13.42
CA THR A 134 -25.68 16.00 14.80
C THR A 134 -24.80 15.19 15.75
N LYS A 135 -24.73 15.58 17.01
CA LYS A 135 -24.01 14.82 18.03
C LYS A 135 -24.63 13.43 18.25
N GLU A 136 -25.93 13.37 18.27
CA GLU A 136 -26.73 12.14 18.48
C GLU A 136 -26.53 11.18 17.28
N GLU A 137 -26.63 11.68 16.06
CA GLU A 137 -26.39 10.90 14.83
C GLU A 137 -24.95 10.35 14.77
N ARG A 138 -23.96 11.12 15.23
CA ARG A 138 -22.56 10.65 15.29
C ARG A 138 -22.39 9.53 16.32
N ILE A 139 -23.02 9.63 17.49
CA ILE A 139 -22.97 8.59 18.52
C ILE A 139 -23.59 7.30 17.99
N GLU A 140 -24.75 7.38 17.34
CA GLU A 140 -25.40 6.21 16.75
C GLU A 140 -24.50 5.59 15.65
N ARG A 141 -23.95 6.43 14.76
CA ARG A 141 -23.02 5.96 13.73
C ARG A 141 -21.77 5.30 14.31
N VAL A 142 -21.24 5.80 15.42
CA VAL A 142 -20.11 5.17 16.13
C VAL A 142 -20.50 3.79 16.64
N ARG A 143 -21.69 3.62 17.26
CA ARG A 143 -22.17 2.32 17.73
C ARG A 143 -22.30 1.32 16.59
N GLU A 144 -22.91 1.73 15.48
CA GLU A 144 -22.99 0.90 14.27
C GLU A 144 -21.61 0.47 13.78
N LEU A 145 -20.65 1.39 13.73
CA LEU A 145 -19.31 1.08 13.26
C LEU A 145 -18.55 0.17 14.19
N LEU A 146 -18.70 0.33 15.52
CA LEU A 146 -18.09 -0.58 16.49
C LEU A 146 -18.65 -2.00 16.32
N ASP A 147 -19.96 -2.14 16.15
CA ASP A 147 -20.60 -3.43 15.89
C ASP A 147 -20.07 -4.06 14.59
N VAL A 148 -20.04 -3.29 13.51
CA VAL A 148 -19.55 -3.73 12.18
C VAL A 148 -18.10 -4.21 12.23
N VAL A 149 -17.24 -3.59 13.05
CA VAL A 149 -15.84 -4.05 13.20
C VAL A 149 -15.68 -5.14 14.28
N GLY A 150 -16.79 -5.66 14.83
CA GLY A 150 -16.79 -6.73 15.84
C GLY A 150 -16.32 -6.28 17.21
N LEU A 151 -16.58 -5.02 17.57
CA LEU A 151 -16.38 -4.47 18.91
C LEU A 151 -17.72 -4.21 19.58
N ASN A 152 -17.77 -4.34 20.93
CA ASN A 152 -18.99 -4.04 21.67
C ASN A 152 -19.32 -2.53 21.59
N PRO A 153 -20.50 -2.12 21.08
CA PRO A 153 -20.93 -0.72 21.02
C PRO A 153 -20.90 0.03 22.35
N GLU A 154 -21.07 -0.67 23.47
CA GLU A 154 -21.01 -0.07 24.82
C GLU A 154 -19.60 0.37 25.22
N HIS A 155 -18.56 -0.04 24.48
CA HIS A 155 -17.20 0.40 24.72
C HIS A 155 -16.89 1.83 24.23
N ILE A 156 -17.90 2.56 23.77
CA ILE A 156 -17.80 3.93 23.23
C ILE A 156 -17.09 4.90 24.21
N ASN A 157 -17.25 4.71 25.51
CA ASN A 157 -16.67 5.56 26.56
C ASN A 157 -15.30 5.08 27.08
N ARG A 158 -14.78 3.96 26.57
CA ARG A 158 -13.47 3.44 26.95
C ARG A 158 -12.34 4.17 26.25
N TYR A 159 -11.14 4.04 26.77
CA TYR A 159 -9.93 4.63 26.24
C TYR A 159 -9.08 3.59 25.47
N PRO A 160 -8.23 4.02 24.51
CA PRO A 160 -7.40 3.11 23.71
C PRO A 160 -6.54 2.15 24.53
N HIS A 161 -6.04 2.56 25.70
CA HIS A 161 -5.19 1.72 26.54
C HIS A 161 -5.90 0.50 27.15
N GLU A 162 -7.23 0.49 27.15
CA GLU A 162 -8.06 -0.63 27.61
C GLU A 162 -8.28 -1.71 26.55
N PHE A 163 -7.74 -1.52 25.33
CA PHE A 163 -7.92 -2.40 24.18
C PHE A 163 -6.63 -3.11 23.79
N SER A 164 -6.74 -4.36 23.31
CA SER A 164 -5.63 -5.08 22.68
C SER A 164 -5.19 -4.42 21.37
N GLY A 165 -4.00 -4.79 20.83
CA GLY A 165 -3.51 -4.27 19.55
C GLY A 165 -4.49 -4.48 18.39
N GLY A 166 -5.06 -5.68 18.27
CA GLY A 166 -6.06 -5.99 17.25
C GLY A 166 -7.37 -5.22 17.43
N GLN A 167 -7.81 -5.00 18.66
CA GLN A 167 -8.99 -4.17 18.94
C GLN A 167 -8.74 -2.69 18.59
N ARG A 168 -7.55 -2.15 18.88
CA ARG A 168 -7.17 -0.78 18.48
C ARG A 168 -7.13 -0.65 16.95
N GLN A 169 -6.63 -1.66 16.25
CA GLN A 169 -6.67 -1.67 14.78
C GLN A 169 -8.10 -1.62 14.26
N ARG A 170 -9.03 -2.38 14.85
CA ARG A 170 -10.46 -2.33 14.50
C ARG A 170 -11.07 -0.95 14.78
N VAL A 171 -10.67 -0.25 15.85
CA VAL A 171 -11.05 1.16 16.09
C VAL A 171 -10.52 2.08 15.00
N GLY A 172 -9.26 1.92 14.58
CA GLY A 172 -8.68 2.67 13.47
C GLY A 172 -9.42 2.45 12.14
N ILE A 173 -9.86 1.21 11.89
CA ILE A 173 -10.70 0.86 10.73
C ILE A 173 -12.07 1.52 10.86
N ALA A 174 -12.74 1.44 12.01
CA ALA A 174 -14.04 2.10 12.26
C ALA A 174 -13.95 3.62 12.02
N ARG A 175 -12.88 4.26 12.50
CA ARG A 175 -12.61 5.69 12.26
C ARG A 175 -12.49 6.00 10.76
N ALA A 176 -11.75 5.19 9.99
CA ALA A 176 -11.59 5.39 8.56
C ALA A 176 -12.92 5.26 7.81
N PHE A 177 -13.83 4.38 8.24
CA PHE A 177 -15.15 4.20 7.64
C PHE A 177 -16.22 5.17 8.14
N ALA A 178 -15.91 6.07 9.08
CA ALA A 178 -16.87 7.01 9.63
C ALA A 178 -17.54 7.90 8.57
N LEU A 179 -16.77 8.30 7.56
CA LEU A 179 -17.20 9.18 6.46
C LEU A 179 -17.64 8.43 5.19
N LYS A 180 -17.69 7.08 5.20
CA LYS A 180 -18.00 6.25 4.02
C LYS A 180 -17.10 6.60 2.82
N PRO A 181 -15.76 6.46 2.94
CA PRO A 181 -14.82 6.87 1.92
C PRO A 181 -14.92 6.01 0.65
N LYS A 182 -14.53 6.59 -0.49
CA LYS A 182 -14.40 5.87 -1.76
C LYS A 182 -13.07 5.12 -1.86
N LEU A 183 -12.01 5.66 -1.24
CA LEU A 183 -10.67 5.07 -1.21
C LEU A 183 -10.11 5.09 0.21
N ILE A 184 -9.51 3.98 0.63
CA ILE A 184 -8.71 3.92 1.86
C ILE A 184 -7.28 3.50 1.50
N ILE A 185 -6.30 4.26 1.97
CA ILE A 185 -4.90 3.88 1.93
C ILE A 185 -4.59 3.14 3.23
N CYS A 186 -4.30 1.84 3.12
CA CYS A 186 -3.94 0.96 4.24
C CYS A 186 -2.41 0.82 4.28
N ASP A 187 -1.74 1.55 5.16
CA ASP A 187 -0.27 1.51 5.31
C ASP A 187 0.11 0.44 6.34
N GLU A 188 0.45 -0.77 5.86
CA GLU A 188 0.80 -1.95 6.65
C GLU A 188 -0.19 -2.26 7.79
N PRO A 189 -1.50 -2.37 7.51
CA PRO A 189 -2.55 -2.37 8.54
C PRO A 189 -2.53 -3.59 9.46
N VAL A 190 -1.73 -4.61 9.16
CA VAL A 190 -1.67 -5.88 9.92
C VAL A 190 -0.27 -6.23 10.40
N SER A 191 0.76 -5.45 10.06
CA SER A 191 2.17 -5.80 10.33
C SER A 191 2.53 -5.95 11.82
N ALA A 192 1.81 -5.27 12.71
CA ALA A 192 2.03 -5.29 14.16
C ALA A 192 1.12 -6.28 14.91
N LEU A 193 0.43 -7.18 14.19
CA LEU A 193 -0.57 -8.09 14.75
C LEU A 193 -0.12 -9.55 14.63
N ASP A 194 -0.61 -10.39 15.54
CA ASP A 194 -0.43 -11.85 15.45
C ASP A 194 -1.14 -12.43 14.21
N VAL A 195 -0.64 -13.51 13.65
CA VAL A 195 -1.13 -14.12 12.40
C VAL A 195 -2.63 -14.39 12.41
N SER A 196 -3.19 -14.90 13.52
CA SER A 196 -4.63 -15.15 13.64
C SER A 196 -5.46 -13.87 13.61
N ILE A 197 -4.95 -12.79 14.21
CA ILE A 197 -5.61 -11.47 14.20
C ILE A 197 -5.46 -10.80 12.84
N GLN A 198 -4.31 -10.99 12.15
CA GLN A 198 -4.13 -10.51 10.78
C GLN A 198 -5.23 -11.05 9.85
N ALA A 199 -5.47 -12.37 9.86
CA ALA A 199 -6.50 -12.98 9.04
C ALA A 199 -7.91 -12.40 9.34
N GLN A 200 -8.24 -12.19 10.61
CA GLN A 200 -9.50 -11.56 10.98
C GLN A 200 -9.64 -10.13 10.48
N VAL A 201 -8.57 -9.33 10.53
CA VAL A 201 -8.58 -7.94 10.02
C VAL A 201 -8.68 -7.90 8.50
N LEU A 202 -8.01 -8.83 7.79
CA LEU A 202 -8.12 -8.93 6.32
C LEU A 202 -9.54 -9.29 5.89
N ASN A 203 -10.16 -10.29 6.53
CA ASN A 203 -11.55 -10.65 6.27
C ASN A 203 -12.50 -9.49 6.55
N LEU A 204 -12.31 -8.78 7.67
CA LEU A 204 -13.08 -7.59 8.00
C LEU A 204 -12.95 -6.50 6.92
N LEU A 205 -11.75 -6.22 6.43
CA LEU A 205 -11.54 -5.23 5.35
C LEU A 205 -12.25 -5.65 4.07
N LYS A 206 -12.24 -6.94 3.73
CA LYS A 206 -12.95 -7.48 2.56
C LYS A 206 -14.47 -7.37 2.69
N GLU A 207 -15.03 -7.74 3.85
CA GLU A 207 -16.45 -7.57 4.17
C GLU A 207 -16.88 -6.10 4.08
N LEU A 208 -16.05 -5.18 4.58
CA LEU A 208 -16.31 -3.75 4.51
C LEU A 208 -16.23 -3.23 3.08
N GLN A 209 -15.30 -3.74 2.26
CA GLN A 209 -15.20 -3.44 0.83
C GLN A 209 -16.47 -3.85 0.09
N ASP A 210 -16.92 -5.08 0.28
CA ASP A 210 -18.14 -5.60 -0.34
C ASP A 210 -19.38 -4.82 0.09
N LYS A 211 -19.44 -4.44 1.38
CA LYS A 211 -20.57 -3.69 1.94
C LYS A 211 -20.66 -2.24 1.48
N PHE A 212 -19.51 -1.56 1.33
CA PHE A 212 -19.46 -0.12 1.09
C PHE A 212 -18.94 0.25 -0.31
N GLY A 213 -18.42 -0.70 -1.08
CA GLY A 213 -17.83 -0.45 -2.41
C GLY A 213 -16.54 0.36 -2.36
N THR A 214 -15.83 0.37 -1.23
CA THR A 214 -14.62 1.17 -1.02
C THR A 214 -13.43 0.52 -1.72
N ALA A 215 -12.65 1.31 -2.47
CA ALA A 215 -11.39 0.86 -3.04
C ALA A 215 -10.26 0.92 -2.00
N TYR A 216 -9.24 0.08 -2.13
CA TYR A 216 -8.06 0.08 -1.26
C TYR A 216 -6.76 0.27 -2.05
N LEU A 217 -5.86 1.12 -1.54
CA LEU A 217 -4.43 1.01 -1.77
C LEU A 217 -3.83 0.27 -0.57
N PHE A 218 -3.56 -1.02 -0.74
CA PHE A 218 -3.12 -1.90 0.34
C PHE A 218 -1.59 -2.05 0.31
N ILE A 219 -0.91 -1.39 1.23
CA ILE A 219 0.55 -1.41 1.36
C ILE A 219 0.95 -2.50 2.35
N ALA A 220 1.82 -3.42 1.94
CA ALA A 220 2.39 -4.45 2.80
C ALA A 220 3.84 -4.78 2.42
N HIS A 221 4.55 -5.42 3.32
CA HIS A 221 5.86 -6.01 3.01
C HIS A 221 5.77 -7.52 2.79
N ASP A 222 4.66 -8.15 3.19
CA ASP A 222 4.42 -9.59 3.05
C ASP A 222 3.47 -9.87 1.88
N LEU A 223 3.97 -10.61 0.90
CA LEU A 223 3.21 -11.05 -0.26
C LEU A 223 2.08 -12.01 0.12
N SER A 224 2.24 -12.85 1.16
CA SER A 224 1.18 -13.77 1.59
C SER A 224 -0.08 -13.03 2.01
N VAL A 225 0.06 -11.88 2.68
CA VAL A 225 -1.05 -11.02 3.09
C VAL A 225 -1.76 -10.42 1.88
N VAL A 226 -0.99 -9.93 0.90
CA VAL A 226 -1.52 -9.22 -0.27
C VAL A 226 -2.29 -10.16 -1.21
N GLN A 227 -1.86 -11.42 -1.31
CA GLN A 227 -2.55 -12.45 -2.09
C GLN A 227 -4.03 -12.60 -1.70
N HIS A 228 -4.35 -12.49 -0.42
CA HIS A 228 -5.71 -12.70 0.09
C HIS A 228 -6.67 -11.55 -0.11
N ILE A 229 -6.18 -10.33 -0.34
CA ILE A 229 -7.03 -9.15 -0.39
C ILE A 229 -6.99 -8.41 -1.73
N SER A 230 -5.91 -8.56 -2.51
CA SER A 230 -5.68 -7.70 -3.68
C SER A 230 -6.22 -8.30 -4.98
N ASP A 231 -6.73 -7.43 -5.85
CA ASP A 231 -7.09 -7.75 -7.24
C ASP A 231 -5.87 -7.65 -8.15
N ARG A 232 -5.10 -6.56 -8.01
CA ARG A 232 -3.84 -6.33 -8.71
C ARG A 232 -2.75 -5.98 -7.72
N VAL A 233 -1.52 -6.35 -8.06
CA VAL A 233 -0.36 -6.15 -7.18
C VAL A 233 0.77 -5.47 -7.95
N ALA A 234 1.32 -4.43 -7.34
CA ALA A 234 2.53 -3.76 -7.78
C ALA A 234 3.69 -4.06 -6.83
N VAL A 235 4.83 -4.40 -7.40
CA VAL A 235 6.08 -4.66 -6.67
C VAL A 235 6.99 -3.44 -6.79
N MET A 236 7.47 -2.94 -5.65
CA MET A 236 8.31 -1.75 -5.57
C MET A 236 9.69 -2.08 -5.02
N TYR A 237 10.74 -1.60 -5.67
CA TYR A 237 12.12 -1.73 -5.25
C TYR A 237 12.87 -0.39 -5.34
N LEU A 238 13.48 0.05 -4.23
CA LEU A 238 14.23 1.33 -4.13
C LEU A 238 13.55 2.51 -4.84
N GLY A 239 12.27 2.73 -4.54
CA GLY A 239 11.51 3.86 -5.06
C GLY A 239 10.93 3.68 -6.47
N LYS A 240 11.17 2.56 -7.14
CA LYS A 240 10.65 2.27 -8.49
C LYS A 240 9.67 1.12 -8.49
N MET A 241 8.65 1.19 -9.37
CA MET A 241 7.86 0.02 -9.74
C MET A 241 8.71 -0.90 -10.60
N VAL A 242 8.72 -2.18 -10.24
CA VAL A 242 9.45 -3.20 -11.01
C VAL A 242 8.53 -4.18 -11.72
N GLU A 243 7.34 -4.41 -11.17
CA GLU A 243 6.35 -5.30 -11.77
C GLU A 243 4.93 -4.94 -11.31
N ILE A 244 3.94 -5.03 -12.19
CA ILE A 244 2.49 -4.91 -11.89
C ILE A 244 1.75 -5.97 -12.70
N SER A 245 0.87 -6.72 -12.04
CA SER A 245 -0.07 -7.65 -12.68
C SER A 245 -1.30 -7.88 -11.81
N ASP A 246 -2.31 -8.60 -12.31
CA ASP A 246 -3.28 -9.25 -11.45
C ASP A 246 -2.57 -10.21 -10.49
N TRP A 247 -3.17 -10.43 -9.31
CA TRP A 247 -2.49 -11.21 -8.28
C TRP A 247 -2.22 -12.66 -8.71
N LYS A 248 -3.14 -13.31 -9.46
CA LYS A 248 -2.98 -14.72 -9.89
C LYS A 248 -1.78 -14.87 -10.80
N THR A 249 -1.71 -14.04 -11.85
CA THR A 249 -0.58 -14.03 -12.79
C THR A 249 0.73 -13.68 -12.11
N LEU A 250 0.74 -12.68 -11.21
CA LEU A 250 1.97 -12.30 -10.50
C LEU A 250 2.52 -13.45 -9.65
N TYR A 251 1.64 -14.25 -9.01
CA TYR A 251 2.06 -15.35 -8.13
C TYR A 251 2.37 -16.63 -8.89
N SER A 252 1.75 -16.88 -10.05
CA SER A 252 2.03 -18.05 -10.87
C SER A 252 3.22 -17.85 -11.82
N GLU A 253 3.33 -16.68 -12.42
CA GLU A 253 4.31 -16.38 -13.49
C GLU A 253 4.99 -15.01 -13.28
N PRO A 254 5.75 -14.78 -12.18
CA PRO A 254 6.47 -13.56 -11.98
C PRO A 254 7.59 -13.39 -13.01
N HIS A 255 7.70 -12.22 -13.61
CA HIS A 255 8.69 -11.93 -14.65
C HIS A 255 9.95 -11.22 -14.12
N HIS A 256 9.81 -10.38 -13.07
CA HIS A 256 10.98 -9.68 -12.53
C HIS A 256 11.72 -10.55 -11.52
N PRO A 257 13.05 -10.70 -11.60
CA PRO A 257 13.85 -11.55 -10.70
C PRO A 257 13.70 -11.20 -9.21
N TYR A 258 13.42 -9.93 -8.89
CA TYR A 258 13.11 -9.52 -7.53
C TYR A 258 11.77 -10.09 -7.04
N THR A 259 10.72 -10.03 -7.86
CA THR A 259 9.42 -10.63 -7.54
C THR A 259 9.54 -12.14 -7.35
N GLN A 260 10.29 -12.81 -8.23
CA GLN A 260 10.59 -14.24 -8.12
C GLN A 260 11.28 -14.57 -6.79
N SER A 261 12.23 -13.73 -6.36
CA SER A 261 12.93 -13.94 -5.09
C SER A 261 12.01 -13.73 -3.88
N LEU A 262 11.17 -12.69 -3.90
CA LEU A 262 10.20 -12.43 -2.83
C LEU A 262 9.20 -13.57 -2.71
N LEU A 263 8.62 -14.01 -3.82
CA LEU A 263 7.68 -15.14 -3.85
C LEU A 263 8.34 -16.44 -3.41
N SER A 264 9.61 -16.67 -3.77
CA SER A 264 10.36 -17.87 -3.33
C SER A 264 10.56 -17.94 -1.82
N ALA A 265 10.45 -16.80 -1.12
CA ALA A 265 10.62 -16.70 0.32
C ALA A 265 9.31 -16.91 1.10
N VAL A 266 8.14 -16.82 0.42
CA VAL A 266 6.82 -17.03 1.05
C VAL A 266 6.71 -18.49 1.52
N PRO A 267 6.45 -18.79 2.81
CA PRO A 267 6.26 -20.15 3.28
C PRO A 267 5.04 -20.82 2.63
N VAL A 268 5.15 -22.10 2.33
CA VAL A 268 4.05 -22.91 1.84
C VAL A 268 3.57 -23.83 2.94
N PRO A 269 2.25 -23.91 3.20
CA PRO A 269 1.71 -24.77 4.26
C PRO A 269 1.98 -26.27 4.05
N ASP A 270 2.19 -26.71 2.79
CA ASP A 270 2.48 -28.09 2.45
C ASP A 270 3.96 -28.41 2.70
N PRO A 271 4.29 -29.33 3.66
CA PRO A 271 5.67 -29.70 3.97
C PRO A 271 6.42 -30.38 2.83
N ASP A 272 5.74 -31.10 1.94
CA ASP A 272 6.39 -31.82 0.84
C ASP A 272 6.74 -30.89 -0.31
N ILE A 273 5.86 -29.93 -0.60
CA ILE A 273 6.14 -28.83 -1.53
C ILE A 273 7.26 -27.95 -0.98
N GLN A 274 7.22 -27.61 0.31
CA GLN A 274 8.25 -26.78 0.96
C GLN A 274 9.65 -27.42 0.87
N LYS A 275 9.78 -28.73 0.95
CA LYS A 275 11.07 -29.45 0.81
C LYS A 275 11.64 -29.41 -0.61
N THR A 276 10.78 -29.41 -1.61
CA THR A 276 11.20 -29.40 -3.03
C THR A 276 11.47 -28.00 -3.58
N ARG A 277 11.01 -26.96 -2.88
CA ARG A 277 11.12 -25.57 -3.29
C ARG A 277 12.51 -25.01 -3.10
N LYS A 278 13.10 -24.45 -4.15
CA LYS A 278 14.39 -23.76 -4.10
C LYS A 278 14.15 -22.28 -3.76
N ARG A 279 14.54 -21.85 -2.56
CA ARG A 279 14.54 -20.43 -2.19
C ARG A 279 15.63 -19.70 -2.96
N ILE A 280 15.28 -18.58 -3.59
CA ILE A 280 16.22 -17.67 -4.25
C ILE A 280 16.78 -16.73 -3.17
N ILE A 281 18.02 -16.97 -2.78
CA ILE A 281 18.71 -16.14 -1.78
C ILE A 281 19.41 -15.00 -2.52
N LEU A 282 18.99 -13.77 -2.22
CA LEU A 282 19.61 -12.58 -2.80
C LEU A 282 20.95 -12.30 -2.11
N ALA A 283 21.97 -11.99 -2.90
CA ALA A 283 23.29 -11.63 -2.39
C ALA A 283 23.29 -10.17 -1.85
N GLY A 284 23.94 -9.96 -0.71
CA GLY A 284 24.18 -8.65 -0.12
C GLY A 284 22.92 -7.97 0.45
N ASP A 285 23.14 -6.81 1.07
CA ASP A 285 22.09 -5.95 1.61
C ASP A 285 21.46 -5.06 0.54
N PRO A 286 20.23 -4.55 0.76
CA PRO A 286 19.64 -3.56 -0.11
C PRO A 286 20.54 -2.33 -0.23
N PRO A 287 20.81 -1.83 -1.45
CA PRO A 287 21.59 -0.62 -1.62
C PRO A 287 20.97 0.59 -0.95
N SER A 288 21.80 1.57 -0.59
CA SER A 288 21.30 2.80 0.04
C SER A 288 20.42 3.61 -0.90
N PRO A 289 19.24 4.08 -0.47
CA PRO A 289 18.42 5.00 -1.26
C PRO A 289 19.05 6.39 -1.44
N LEU A 290 20.15 6.69 -0.71
CA LEU A 290 20.96 7.89 -0.87
C LEU A 290 21.87 7.86 -2.09
N ASP A 291 22.29 6.66 -2.49
CA ASP A 291 23.19 6.41 -3.63
C ASP A 291 22.68 5.15 -4.36
N PRO A 292 21.56 5.25 -5.05
CA PRO A 292 20.97 4.10 -5.73
C PRO A 292 21.87 3.69 -6.92
N PRO A 293 22.00 2.36 -7.17
CA PRO A 293 22.76 1.86 -8.30
C PRO A 293 22.33 2.49 -9.64
N THR A 294 23.29 2.73 -10.53
CA THR A 294 23.04 3.15 -11.92
C THR A 294 22.31 2.06 -12.70
N GLY A 295 21.61 2.42 -13.77
CA GLY A 295 20.85 1.46 -14.55
C GLY A 295 19.69 0.81 -13.76
N CYS A 296 19.55 -0.50 -13.87
CA CYS A 296 18.57 -1.27 -13.10
C CYS A 296 18.93 -1.24 -11.61
N ARG A 297 18.08 -0.70 -10.75
CA ARG A 297 18.34 -0.58 -9.29
C ARG A 297 18.56 -1.92 -8.60
N PHE A 298 18.06 -3.01 -9.19
CA PHE A 298 18.19 -4.36 -8.65
C PHE A 298 19.44 -5.10 -9.13
N HIS A 299 20.22 -4.59 -10.11
CA HIS A 299 21.31 -5.32 -10.76
C HIS A 299 22.38 -5.84 -9.80
N THR A 300 22.67 -5.13 -8.72
CA THR A 300 23.68 -5.53 -7.71
C THR A 300 23.30 -6.78 -6.92
N ARG A 301 22.01 -7.14 -6.88
CA ARG A 301 21.47 -8.32 -6.18
C ARG A 301 20.82 -9.32 -7.14
N CYS A 302 20.76 -9.00 -8.43
CA CYS A 302 20.05 -9.80 -9.43
C CYS A 302 20.88 -11.03 -9.85
N PRO A 303 20.34 -12.26 -9.73
CA PRO A 303 21.08 -13.48 -10.09
C PRO A 303 21.32 -13.62 -11.60
N ILE A 304 20.59 -12.88 -12.45
CA ILE A 304 20.70 -12.89 -13.91
C ILE A 304 21.25 -11.58 -14.47
N ALA A 305 21.89 -10.72 -13.63
CA ALA A 305 22.41 -9.43 -14.06
C ALA A 305 23.43 -9.58 -15.16
N GLN A 306 23.34 -8.70 -16.17
CA GLN A 306 24.29 -8.60 -17.27
C GLN A 306 24.80 -7.14 -17.38
N GLY A 307 25.83 -6.87 -18.20
CA GLY A 307 26.44 -5.55 -18.34
C GLY A 307 25.45 -4.42 -18.58
N ILE A 308 24.46 -4.63 -19.45
CA ILE A 308 23.42 -3.63 -19.74
C ILE A 308 22.63 -3.22 -18.49
N CYS A 309 22.49 -4.09 -17.50
CA CYS A 309 21.72 -3.81 -16.29
C CYS A 309 22.38 -2.73 -15.41
N SER A 310 23.71 -2.59 -15.46
CA SER A 310 24.44 -1.54 -14.75
C SER A 310 24.48 -0.21 -15.52
N GLU A 311 24.31 -0.25 -16.84
CA GLU A 311 24.45 0.89 -17.73
C GLU A 311 23.12 1.59 -18.02
N LYS A 312 22.04 0.81 -18.23
CA LYS A 312 20.75 1.31 -18.70
C LYS A 312 19.62 0.93 -17.75
N LEU A 313 18.77 1.92 -17.43
CA LEU A 313 17.51 1.66 -16.70
C LEU A 313 16.55 0.88 -17.62
N PRO A 314 16.00 -0.27 -17.18
CA PRO A 314 14.98 -0.98 -17.94
C PRO A 314 13.70 -0.14 -18.03
N GLU A 315 13.07 -0.16 -19.19
CA GLU A 315 11.75 0.44 -19.38
C GLU A 315 10.68 -0.38 -18.65
N PHE A 316 9.77 0.32 -17.98
CA PHE A 316 8.57 -0.30 -17.43
C PHE A 316 7.54 -0.46 -18.54
N LYS A 317 7.39 -1.66 -19.07
CA LYS A 317 6.55 -1.97 -20.22
C LYS A 317 5.69 -3.17 -20.00
N GLU A 318 4.60 -3.26 -20.76
CA GLU A 318 3.74 -4.43 -20.82
C GLU A 318 4.48 -5.60 -21.48
N VAL A 319 4.56 -6.72 -20.78
CA VAL A 319 5.21 -7.96 -21.21
C VAL A 319 4.19 -9.04 -21.59
N ALA A 320 2.98 -8.96 -21.02
CA ALA A 320 1.80 -9.72 -21.37
C ALA A 320 0.56 -8.86 -21.07
N PRO A 321 -0.64 -9.17 -21.59
CA PRO A 321 -1.84 -8.38 -21.36
C PRO A 321 -2.08 -8.10 -19.86
N GLY A 322 -2.07 -6.82 -19.46
CA GLY A 322 -2.22 -6.38 -18.06
C GLY A 322 -1.03 -6.67 -17.15
N HIS A 323 0.07 -7.20 -17.68
CA HIS A 323 1.29 -7.51 -16.94
C HIS A 323 2.45 -6.62 -17.39
N CYS A 324 2.88 -5.70 -16.53
CA CYS A 324 3.99 -4.78 -16.80
C CYS A 324 5.22 -5.15 -15.96
N CYS A 325 6.41 -5.09 -16.57
CA CYS A 325 7.67 -5.41 -15.92
C CYS A 325 8.80 -4.49 -16.36
N ALA A 326 9.68 -4.08 -15.43
CA ALA A 326 10.88 -3.29 -15.66
C ALA A 326 12.13 -4.17 -15.62
N CYS A 327 12.30 -5.06 -16.59
CA CYS A 327 13.48 -5.91 -16.71
C CYS A 327 13.94 -6.01 -18.15
N HIS A 328 15.27 -5.98 -18.41
CA HIS A 328 15.84 -6.21 -19.76
C HIS A 328 15.65 -7.65 -20.23
N PHE A 329 15.50 -8.59 -19.29
CA PHE A 329 15.42 -10.03 -19.48
C PHE A 329 14.18 -10.59 -18.79
N ALA A 330 13.03 -9.91 -18.94
CA ALA A 330 11.75 -10.34 -18.35
C ALA A 330 11.31 -11.69 -18.95
N GLU A 331 11.47 -12.75 -18.19
CA GLU A 331 11.02 -14.08 -18.57
C GLU A 331 10.11 -14.65 -17.46
N PRO A 332 9.02 -15.34 -17.81
CA PRO A 332 8.15 -15.95 -16.82
C PRO A 332 8.91 -17.03 -16.05
N PHE A 333 8.75 -17.02 -14.73
CA PHE A 333 9.25 -18.07 -13.86
C PHE A 333 8.03 -18.83 -13.31
N PRO A 334 7.67 -19.98 -13.92
CA PRO A 334 6.48 -20.70 -13.51
C PRO A 334 6.64 -21.26 -12.10
N ILE A 335 5.80 -20.80 -11.20
CA ILE A 335 5.64 -21.34 -9.84
C ILE A 335 4.53 -22.40 -9.96
N LYS A 336 4.82 -23.65 -9.59
CA LYS A 336 3.87 -24.77 -9.70
C LYS A 336 2.55 -24.43 -8.98
N GLU A 337 1.42 -24.75 -9.62
CA GLU A 337 0.03 -24.41 -9.29
C GLU A 337 -0.43 -24.71 -7.84
N SER A 338 0.29 -25.55 -7.09
CA SER A 338 -0.01 -25.89 -5.70
C SER A 338 0.02 -24.70 -4.71
N HIS A 339 0.19 -23.45 -5.19
CA HIS A 339 0.23 -22.23 -4.39
C HIS A 339 -0.99 -21.33 -4.57
N ILE A 340 -1.89 -21.64 -5.51
CA ILE A 340 -3.02 -20.78 -5.89
C ILE A 340 -4.30 -21.14 -5.13
N ASP A 341 -4.40 -22.35 -4.58
CA ASP A 341 -5.59 -22.89 -3.90
C ASP A 341 -5.50 -22.79 -2.37
N LEU A 342 -5.32 -21.58 -1.81
CA LEU A 342 -5.47 -21.33 -0.37
C LEU A 342 -6.38 -20.15 -0.11
#